data_2c169fd831c0c68d995c3545e4845532
#
_entry.id   2c169fd831c0c68d995c3545e4845532
#
_cell.length_a   1.000
_cell.length_b   1.000
_cell.length_c   1.000
_cell.angle_alpha   90.00
_cell.angle_beta   90.00
_cell.angle_gamma   90.00
#
_symmetry.space_group_name_H-M   'P 1'
#
loop_
_entity.id
_entity.type
_entity.pdbx_description
1 polymer ?
#
loop_
_entity_poly.entity_id
_entity_poly.type
_entity_poly.pdbx_seq_one_letter_code
_entity_poly.pdbx_strand_id
1 'polypeptide(L)'
;MTLLSGIGLIVLVILFVAIITTLVEKEQGTIATICIIGLIVLGHFAGYDPVFRTVWEYVSTNIWQTALMVVGYIVTGILYSFWRWYLFLKEYKRSNSVYAGKIIPPKAARYSLDLIRWISYWPFCMWWTLLNEPIKWIVETLGGVYDSIAKKIFEAA
;
A
#
# COMPACT_ATOMS: atom_id res chain seq x y z
N MET A 1 -1.40 -16.17 -29.31
CA MET A 1 -0.80 -15.13 -28.45
C MET A 1 0.65 -15.49 -28.26
N THR A 2 1.59 -14.67 -28.72
CA THR A 2 3.02 -14.96 -28.65
C THR A 2 3.52 -14.77 -27.21
N LEU A 3 4.55 -15.51 -26.83
CA LEU A 3 5.18 -15.46 -25.48
C LEU A 3 5.57 -14.03 -25.10
N LEU A 4 5.94 -13.21 -26.06
CA LEU A 4 6.28 -11.79 -25.91
C LEU A 4 5.08 -10.94 -25.45
N SER A 5 3.85 -11.29 -25.88
CA SER A 5 2.63 -10.58 -25.42
C SER A 5 2.28 -10.93 -23.97
N GLY A 6 2.58 -12.14 -23.52
CA GLY A 6 2.39 -12.56 -22.12
C GLY A 6 3.34 -11.86 -21.16
N ILE A 7 4.63 -11.78 -21.53
CA ILE A 7 5.65 -11.07 -20.72
C ILE A 7 5.33 -9.58 -20.65
N GLY A 8 4.93 -8.95 -21.77
CA GLY A 8 4.53 -7.55 -21.81
C GLY A 8 3.35 -7.25 -20.89
N LEU A 9 2.35 -8.12 -20.84
CA LEU A 9 1.21 -8.00 -19.96
C LEU A 9 1.62 -8.11 -18.48
N ILE A 10 2.49 -9.04 -18.13
CA ILE A 10 2.99 -9.19 -16.75
C ILE A 10 3.74 -7.92 -16.32
N VAL A 11 4.63 -7.40 -17.17
CA VAL A 11 5.38 -6.17 -16.89
C VAL A 11 4.43 -5.00 -16.68
N LEU A 12 3.39 -4.86 -17.52
CA LEU A 12 2.40 -3.79 -17.42
C LEU A 12 1.60 -3.89 -16.11
N VAL A 13 1.19 -5.08 -15.70
CA VAL A 13 0.50 -5.32 -14.42
C VAL A 13 1.41 -4.96 -13.24
N ILE A 14 2.68 -5.35 -13.27
CA ILE A 14 3.65 -5.02 -12.20
C ILE A 14 3.82 -3.51 -12.11
N LEU A 15 4.02 -2.83 -13.24
CA LEU A 15 4.15 -1.37 -13.28
C LEU A 15 2.88 -0.67 -12.75
N PHE A 16 1.71 -1.16 -13.14
CA PHE A 16 0.44 -0.61 -12.65
C PHE A 16 0.30 -0.76 -11.14
N VAL A 17 0.56 -1.96 -10.60
CA VAL A 17 0.54 -2.21 -9.15
C VAL A 17 1.54 -1.30 -8.43
N ALA A 18 2.76 -1.13 -8.96
CA ALA A 18 3.77 -0.25 -8.39
C ALA A 18 3.31 1.22 -8.37
N ILE A 19 2.70 1.71 -9.45
CA ILE A 19 2.15 3.08 -9.54
C ILE A 19 1.04 3.27 -8.51
N ILE A 20 0.05 2.37 -8.45
CA ILE A 20 -1.05 2.46 -7.48
C ILE A 20 -0.53 2.44 -6.05
N THR A 21 0.40 1.53 -5.74
CA THR A 21 1.02 1.43 -4.42
C THR A 21 1.70 2.75 -4.02
N THR A 22 2.45 3.35 -4.93
CA THR A 22 3.14 4.63 -4.70
C THR A 22 2.16 5.79 -4.51
N LEU A 23 1.08 5.84 -5.29
CA LEU A 23 0.05 6.89 -5.18
C LEU A 23 -0.70 6.78 -3.85
N VAL A 24 -1.04 5.58 -3.44
CA VAL A 24 -1.73 5.32 -2.16
C VAL A 24 -0.84 5.72 -0.97
N GLU A 25 0.46 5.39 -1.03
CA GLU A 25 1.41 5.74 0.04
C GLU A 25 1.67 7.24 0.14
N LYS A 26 1.68 7.95 -1.00
CA LYS A 26 1.80 9.43 -1.04
C LYS A 26 0.51 10.18 -0.71
N GLU A 27 -0.46 9.51 -0.08
CA GLU A 27 -1.76 10.10 0.30
C GLU A 27 -2.62 10.57 -0.89
N GLN A 28 -2.28 10.14 -2.11
CA GLN A 28 -2.99 10.48 -3.34
C GLN A 28 -4.04 9.41 -3.71
N GLY A 29 -4.78 8.91 -2.73
CA GLY A 29 -5.80 7.86 -2.93
C GLY A 29 -6.85 8.21 -3.99
N THR A 30 -7.24 9.50 -4.09
CA THR A 30 -8.16 9.97 -5.14
C THR A 30 -7.58 9.74 -6.54
N ILE A 31 -6.29 10.06 -6.75
CA ILE A 31 -5.62 9.84 -8.04
C ILE A 31 -5.51 8.35 -8.33
N ALA A 32 -5.19 7.53 -7.32
CA ALA A 32 -5.16 6.07 -7.47
C ALA A 32 -6.53 5.52 -7.92
N THR A 33 -7.63 6.01 -7.32
CA THR A 33 -8.99 5.64 -7.72
C THR A 33 -9.27 6.02 -9.18
N ILE A 34 -8.93 7.25 -9.59
CA ILE A 34 -9.09 7.72 -10.97
C ILE A 34 -8.30 6.85 -11.94
N CYS A 35 -7.06 6.47 -11.59
CA CYS A 35 -6.24 5.58 -12.40
C CYS A 35 -6.88 4.19 -12.57
N ILE A 36 -7.44 3.62 -11.50
CA ILE A 36 -8.14 2.31 -11.55
C ILE A 36 -9.37 2.41 -12.45
N ILE A 37 -10.20 3.43 -12.26
CA ILE A 37 -11.39 3.65 -13.11
C ILE A 37 -10.98 3.86 -14.57
N GLY A 38 -9.96 4.68 -14.81
CA GLY A 38 -9.42 4.93 -16.13
C GLY A 38 -8.94 3.65 -16.82
N LEU A 39 -8.28 2.76 -16.09
CA LEU A 39 -7.83 1.46 -16.62
C LEU A 39 -9.02 0.56 -16.99
N ILE A 40 -10.08 0.53 -16.18
CA ILE A 40 -11.29 -0.23 -16.45
C ILE A 40 -11.95 0.29 -17.75
N VAL A 41 -12.10 1.61 -17.87
CA VAL A 41 -12.67 2.26 -19.05
C VAL A 41 -11.82 1.99 -20.30
N LEU A 42 -10.49 2.14 -20.20
CA LEU A 42 -9.57 1.84 -21.30
C LEU A 42 -9.63 0.37 -21.70
N GLY A 43 -9.73 -0.54 -20.73
CA GLY A 43 -9.88 -1.97 -20.98
C GLY A 43 -11.15 -2.29 -21.77
N HIS A 44 -12.26 -1.63 -21.44
CA HIS A 44 -13.51 -1.75 -22.19
C HIS A 44 -13.34 -1.30 -23.66
N PHE A 45 -12.77 -0.11 -23.89
CA PHE A 45 -12.51 0.39 -25.24
C PHE A 45 -11.46 -0.42 -26.01
N ALA A 46 -10.52 -1.08 -25.32
CA ALA A 46 -9.52 -1.94 -25.94
C ALA A 46 -10.06 -3.34 -26.31
N GLY A 47 -11.36 -3.60 -26.15
CA GLY A 47 -11.99 -4.84 -26.52
C GLY A 47 -11.87 -5.98 -25.53
N TYR A 48 -11.59 -5.68 -24.23
CA TYR A 48 -11.61 -6.65 -23.13
C TYR A 48 -13.01 -6.93 -22.57
N ASP A 49 -14.06 -6.60 -23.34
CA ASP A 49 -15.48 -6.88 -23.01
C ASP A 49 -15.74 -8.31 -22.52
N PRO A 50 -15.13 -9.38 -23.10
CA PRO A 50 -15.34 -10.74 -22.60
C PRO A 50 -14.94 -10.92 -21.14
N VAL A 51 -13.89 -10.22 -20.66
CA VAL A 51 -13.44 -10.28 -19.26
C VAL A 51 -14.48 -9.63 -18.35
N PHE A 52 -14.94 -8.44 -18.70
CA PHE A 52 -15.97 -7.73 -17.90
C PHE A 52 -17.28 -8.51 -17.86
N ARG A 53 -17.68 -9.10 -18.99
CA ARG A 53 -18.86 -9.94 -19.08
C ARG A 53 -18.73 -11.18 -18.19
N THR A 54 -17.59 -11.87 -18.23
CA THR A 54 -17.33 -13.04 -17.38
C THR A 54 -17.40 -12.69 -15.90
N VAL A 55 -16.79 -11.55 -15.50
CA VAL A 55 -16.87 -11.06 -14.11
C VAL A 55 -18.30 -10.75 -13.72
N TRP A 56 -19.07 -10.07 -14.59
CA TRP A 56 -20.48 -9.76 -14.34
C TRP A 56 -21.34 -11.01 -14.23
N GLU A 57 -21.17 -11.97 -15.12
CA GLU A 57 -21.85 -13.26 -15.09
C GLU A 57 -21.53 -14.02 -13.80
N TYR A 58 -20.26 -14.03 -13.38
CA TYR A 58 -19.87 -14.64 -12.10
C TYR A 58 -20.56 -13.96 -10.92
N VAL A 59 -20.51 -12.64 -10.83
CA VAL A 59 -21.11 -11.85 -9.74
C VAL A 59 -22.62 -12.07 -9.67
N SER A 60 -23.30 -12.02 -10.81
CA SER A 60 -24.76 -12.18 -10.88
C SER A 60 -25.23 -13.61 -10.54
N THR A 61 -24.42 -14.61 -10.92
CA THR A 61 -24.76 -16.01 -10.64
C THR A 61 -24.41 -16.41 -9.20
N ASN A 62 -23.34 -15.83 -8.61
CA ASN A 62 -22.80 -16.19 -7.31
C ASN A 62 -22.91 -15.05 -6.29
N ILE A 63 -24.08 -14.45 -6.16
CA ILE A 63 -24.29 -13.22 -5.37
C ILE A 63 -23.89 -13.39 -3.90
N TRP A 64 -24.15 -14.55 -3.28
CA TRP A 64 -23.75 -14.82 -1.90
C TRP A 64 -22.25 -14.97 -1.71
N GLN A 65 -21.57 -15.62 -2.65
CA GLN A 65 -20.12 -15.75 -2.61
C GLN A 65 -19.46 -14.39 -2.82
N THR A 66 -19.98 -13.59 -3.75
CA THR A 66 -19.52 -12.22 -3.99
C THR A 66 -19.73 -11.34 -2.76
N ALA A 67 -20.89 -11.43 -2.10
CA ALA A 67 -21.17 -10.71 -0.85
C ALA A 67 -20.17 -11.11 0.25
N LEU A 68 -19.90 -12.41 0.42
CA LEU A 68 -18.91 -12.89 1.38
C LEU A 68 -17.50 -12.41 1.07
N MET A 69 -17.09 -12.35 -0.20
CA MET A 69 -15.80 -11.79 -0.61
C MET A 69 -15.69 -10.31 -0.27
N VAL A 70 -16.74 -9.52 -0.51
CA VAL A 70 -16.78 -8.08 -0.18
C VAL A 70 -16.71 -7.88 1.33
N VAL A 71 -17.49 -8.61 2.11
CA VAL A 71 -17.45 -8.55 3.58
C VAL A 71 -16.07 -8.97 4.09
N GLY A 72 -15.50 -10.06 3.58
CA GLY A 72 -14.16 -10.53 3.93
C GLY A 72 -13.09 -9.46 3.60
N TYR A 73 -13.21 -8.81 2.46
CA TYR A 73 -12.32 -7.70 2.08
C TYR A 73 -12.36 -6.56 3.09
N ILE A 74 -13.56 -6.11 3.47
CA ILE A 74 -13.75 -5.02 4.43
C ILE A 74 -13.23 -5.42 5.82
N VAL A 75 -13.57 -6.62 6.31
CA VAL A 75 -13.12 -7.12 7.61
C VAL A 75 -11.60 -7.18 7.67
N THR A 76 -10.96 -7.73 6.64
CA THR A 76 -9.49 -7.79 6.55
C THR A 76 -8.87 -6.39 6.50
N GLY A 77 -9.48 -5.45 5.77
CA GLY A 77 -9.07 -4.05 5.74
C GLY A 77 -9.14 -3.37 7.10
N ILE A 78 -10.20 -3.63 7.88
CA ILE A 78 -10.35 -3.13 9.24
C ILE A 78 -9.24 -3.70 10.15
N LEU A 79 -9.02 -5.02 10.12
CA LEU A 79 -7.95 -5.65 10.91
C LEU A 79 -6.57 -5.11 10.54
N TYR A 80 -6.32 -4.93 9.25
CA TYR A 80 -5.08 -4.31 8.77
C TYR A 80 -4.94 -2.88 9.27
N SER A 81 -6.02 -2.08 9.26
CA SER A 81 -5.99 -0.70 9.72
C SER A 81 -5.67 -0.60 11.22
N PHE A 82 -6.15 -1.52 12.06
CA PHE A 82 -5.75 -1.60 13.47
C PHE A 82 -4.26 -1.89 13.63
N TRP A 83 -3.73 -2.86 12.88
CA TRP A 83 -2.32 -3.18 12.91
C TRP A 83 -1.47 -1.98 12.45
N ARG A 84 -1.86 -1.31 11.37
CA ARG A 84 -1.17 -0.12 10.87
C ARG A 84 -1.23 1.05 11.84
N TRP A 85 -2.37 1.25 12.51
CA TRP A 85 -2.51 2.24 13.57
C TRP A 85 -1.58 1.98 14.74
N TYR A 86 -1.45 0.72 15.15
CA TYR A 86 -0.49 0.33 16.20
C TYR A 86 0.95 0.68 15.81
N LEU A 87 1.38 0.36 14.58
CA LEU A 87 2.71 0.71 14.09
C LEU A 87 2.92 2.23 14.06
N PHE A 88 1.93 2.98 13.59
CA PHE A 88 1.94 4.44 13.58
C PHE A 88 2.12 5.02 14.99
N LEU A 89 1.39 4.53 15.98
CA LEU A 89 1.51 4.98 17.37
C LEU A 89 2.90 4.67 17.96
N LYS A 90 3.48 3.53 17.61
CA LYS A 90 4.84 3.14 18.03
C LYS A 90 5.89 4.10 17.47
N GLU A 91 5.78 4.44 16.19
CA GLU A 91 6.67 5.39 15.51
C GLU A 91 6.47 6.82 16.04
N TYR A 92 5.23 7.24 16.22
CA TYR A 92 4.87 8.53 16.82
C TYR A 92 5.47 8.71 18.20
N LYS A 93 5.39 7.66 19.06
CA LYS A 93 6.01 7.67 20.38
C LYS A 93 7.54 7.78 20.29
N ARG A 94 8.18 7.04 19.37
CA ARG A 94 9.64 7.08 19.15
C ARG A 94 10.10 8.47 18.71
N SER A 95 9.43 9.06 17.75
CA SER A 95 9.76 10.38 17.19
C SER A 95 9.60 11.51 18.21
N ASN A 96 8.56 11.47 19.04
CA ASN A 96 8.28 12.53 20.01
C ASN A 96 8.98 12.32 21.38
N SER A 97 9.56 11.15 21.65
CA SER A 97 10.31 10.90 22.88
C SER A 97 11.60 11.73 22.99
N VAL A 98 12.12 12.22 21.87
CA VAL A 98 13.35 13.03 21.78
C VAL A 98 13.13 14.47 22.29
N TYR A 99 11.90 14.98 22.31
CA TYR A 99 11.56 16.37 22.62
C TYR A 99 10.95 16.59 24.01
N ALA A 100 11.22 15.68 24.97
CA ALA A 100 10.97 15.80 26.43
C ALA A 100 9.75 16.63 26.83
N GLY A 101 8.61 16.03 26.84
CA GLY A 101 7.35 16.55 27.39
C GLY A 101 6.33 15.42 27.53
N LYS A 102 5.20 15.68 28.18
CA LYS A 102 4.10 14.71 28.25
C LYS A 102 3.57 14.44 26.85
N ILE A 103 3.92 13.26 26.26
CA ILE A 103 3.45 12.86 24.94
C ILE A 103 1.94 12.68 25.00
N ILE A 104 1.20 13.51 24.26
CA ILE A 104 -0.25 13.39 24.11
C ILE A 104 -0.51 12.42 22.96
N PRO A 105 -1.23 11.30 23.18
CA PRO A 105 -1.53 10.36 22.09
C PRO A 105 -2.40 11.02 21.02
N PRO A 106 -2.15 10.77 19.74
CA PRO A 106 -2.95 11.32 18.66
C PRO A 106 -4.35 10.73 18.69
N LYS A 107 -5.38 11.57 18.46
CA LYS A 107 -6.78 11.12 18.39
C LYS A 107 -7.06 10.52 17.00
N ALA A 108 -7.63 9.31 16.95
CA ALA A 108 -7.96 8.61 15.71
C ALA A 108 -8.86 9.44 14.77
N ALA A 109 -9.78 10.25 15.32
CA ALA A 109 -10.65 11.13 14.54
C ALA A 109 -9.90 12.14 13.66
N ARG A 110 -8.68 12.55 14.07
CA ARG A 110 -7.83 13.46 13.28
C ARG A 110 -7.20 12.76 12.06
N TYR A 111 -7.09 11.45 12.11
CA TYR A 111 -6.49 10.60 11.08
C TYR A 111 -7.53 9.74 10.36
N SER A 112 -8.79 10.18 10.33
CA SER A 112 -9.91 9.42 9.72
C SER A 112 -9.67 9.11 8.25
N LEU A 113 -9.07 10.02 7.49
CA LEU A 113 -8.73 9.81 6.08
C LEU A 113 -7.67 8.72 5.89
N ASP A 114 -6.67 8.67 6.78
CA ASP A 114 -5.66 7.62 6.77
C ASP A 114 -6.26 6.25 7.09
N LEU A 115 -7.15 6.20 8.08
CA LEU A 115 -7.86 4.97 8.44
C LEU A 115 -8.72 4.47 7.27
N ILE A 116 -9.49 5.36 6.62
CA ILE A 116 -10.28 5.01 5.43
C ILE A 116 -9.38 4.50 4.31
N ARG A 117 -8.26 5.18 4.06
CA ARG A 117 -7.26 4.76 3.06
C ARG A 117 -6.73 3.36 3.37
N TRP A 118 -6.34 3.08 4.60
CA TRP A 118 -5.84 1.76 5.00
C TRP A 118 -6.90 0.67 4.88
N ILE A 119 -8.17 0.96 5.18
CA ILE A 119 -9.27 0.01 5.02
C ILE A 119 -9.56 -0.24 3.53
N SER A 120 -9.58 0.81 2.70
CA SER A 120 -9.96 0.70 1.30
C SER A 120 -8.85 0.12 0.41
N TYR A 121 -7.59 0.44 0.71
CA TYR A 121 -6.43 0.06 -0.10
C TYR A 121 -5.48 -0.89 0.63
N TRP A 122 -5.99 -1.65 1.63
CA TRP A 122 -5.17 -2.52 2.47
C TRP A 122 -4.24 -3.47 1.70
N PRO A 123 -4.61 -4.07 0.53
CA PRO A 123 -3.70 -4.95 -0.17
C PRO A 123 -2.44 -4.21 -0.67
N PHE A 124 -2.62 -2.99 -1.18
CA PHE A 124 -1.51 -2.16 -1.67
C PHE A 124 -0.67 -1.59 -0.51
N CYS A 125 -1.33 -1.11 0.56
CA CYS A 125 -0.65 -0.63 1.75
C CYS A 125 0.13 -1.75 2.45
N MET A 126 -0.42 -2.97 2.53
CA MET A 126 0.24 -4.14 3.10
C MET A 126 1.47 -4.53 2.28
N TRP A 127 1.34 -4.57 0.95
CA TRP A 127 2.45 -4.86 0.05
C TRP A 127 3.59 -3.87 0.21
N TRP A 128 3.27 -2.57 0.27
CA TRP A 128 4.26 -1.53 0.55
C TRP A 128 4.94 -1.72 1.91
N THR A 129 4.17 -2.01 2.95
CA THR A 129 4.72 -2.22 4.29
C THR A 129 5.65 -3.43 4.33
N LEU A 130 5.28 -4.54 3.68
CA LEU A 130 6.10 -5.74 3.60
C LEU A 130 7.43 -5.51 2.87
N LEU A 131 7.43 -4.65 1.84
CA LEU A 131 8.66 -4.31 1.11
C LEU A 131 9.50 -3.26 1.85
N ASN A 132 8.86 -2.28 2.48
CA ASN A 132 9.54 -1.14 3.07
C ASN A 132 10.22 -1.47 4.41
N GLU A 133 9.64 -2.37 5.23
CA GLU A 133 10.23 -2.75 6.52
C GLU A 133 11.63 -3.41 6.36
N PRO A 134 11.84 -4.42 5.48
CA PRO A 134 13.17 -4.95 5.22
C PRO A 134 14.15 -3.90 4.68
N ILE A 135 13.68 -3.01 3.79
CA ILE A 135 14.51 -1.94 3.21
C ILE A 135 14.94 -0.96 4.30
N LYS A 136 14.04 -0.53 5.18
CA LYS A 136 14.38 0.31 6.33
C LYS A 136 15.42 -0.33 7.21
N TRP A 137 15.25 -1.61 7.55
CA TRP A 137 16.22 -2.36 8.35
C TRP A 137 17.61 -2.41 7.69
N ILE A 138 17.68 -2.65 6.38
CA ILE A 138 18.93 -2.63 5.60
C ILE A 138 19.56 -1.24 5.67
N VAL A 139 18.78 -0.18 5.43
CA VAL A 139 19.27 1.21 5.45
C VAL A 139 19.76 1.61 6.84
N GLU A 140 19.06 1.23 7.90
CA GLU A 140 19.48 1.49 9.29
C GLU A 140 20.78 0.73 9.62
N THR A 141 20.91 -0.52 9.17
CA THR A 141 22.12 -1.33 9.37
C THR A 141 23.32 -0.73 8.61
N LEU A 142 23.12 -0.35 7.36
CA LEU A 142 24.15 0.30 6.53
C LEU A 142 24.50 1.69 7.09
N GLY A 143 23.53 2.44 7.60
CA GLY A 143 23.74 3.74 8.25
C GLY A 143 24.74 3.63 9.39
N GLY A 144 24.58 2.64 10.27
CA GLY A 144 25.52 2.39 11.36
C GLY A 144 26.95 2.07 10.87
N VAL A 145 27.10 1.41 9.73
CA VAL A 145 28.41 1.15 9.11
C VAL A 145 29.01 2.45 8.55
N TYR A 146 28.23 3.26 7.84
CA TYR A 146 28.69 4.54 7.30
C TYR A 146 29.09 5.53 8.40
N ASP A 147 28.32 5.59 9.49
CA ASP A 147 28.64 6.43 10.65
C ASP A 147 29.95 5.98 11.31
N SER A 148 30.18 4.68 11.42
CA SER A 148 31.44 4.13 11.96
C SER A 148 32.64 4.44 11.08
N ILE A 149 32.48 4.42 9.75
CA ILE A 149 33.52 4.80 8.78
C ILE A 149 33.81 6.30 8.87
N ALA A 150 32.76 7.12 8.89
CA ALA A 150 32.89 8.57 9.01
C ALA A 150 33.64 8.93 10.29
N LYS A 151 33.25 8.34 11.43
CA LYS A 151 33.90 8.58 12.71
C LYS A 151 35.42 8.24 12.67
N LYS A 152 35.78 7.09 12.10
CA LYS A 152 37.19 6.69 11.96
C LYS A 152 38.00 7.67 11.09
N ILE A 153 37.42 8.18 10.01
CA ILE A 153 38.08 9.14 9.12
C ILE A 153 38.28 10.48 9.82
N PHE A 154 37.27 10.97 10.56
CA PHE A 154 37.37 12.26 11.26
C PHE A 154 38.19 12.20 12.57
N GLU A 155 38.32 11.03 13.21
CA GLU A 155 39.19 10.85 14.38
C GLU A 155 40.67 10.60 14.01
N ALA A 156 40.93 10.25 12.72
CA ALA A 156 42.27 10.00 12.22
C ALA A 156 42.95 11.26 11.60
N ALA A 157 42.21 12.36 11.50
CA ALA A 157 42.68 13.66 11.00
C ALA A 157 42.97 14.61 12.15
#